data_c732d8b6d7772a947cdde9d28d91b2f3
#
_entry.id   c732d8b6d7772a947cdde9d28d91b2f3
#
_cell.length_a   1.000
_cell.length_b   1.000
_cell.length_c   1.000
_cell.angle_alpha   90.00
_cell.angle_beta   90.00
_cell.angle_gamma   90.00
#
_symmetry.space_group_name_H-M   'P 1'
#
loop_
_entity.id
_entity.type
_entity.pdbx_description
1 polymer ?
#
loop_
_entity_poly.entity_id
_entity_poly.type
_entity_poly.pdbx_seq_one_letter_code
_entity_poly.pdbx_strand_id
1 'polypeptide(L)' 'MAGQRPDQIARRVVRDIMIYTRGIKMRWVPLETVARRLELNDTGATQAALMLAETAGWLTVKDGESLCLTDAGRQIATR' A
#
# COMPACT_ATOMS: atom_id res chain seq x y z
N MET A 1 -17.20 -12.38 -11.67
CA MET A 1 -15.91 -12.66 -11.03
C MET A 1 -15.60 -11.64 -9.95
N ALA A 2 -15.16 -12.10 -8.84
CA ALA A 2 -14.83 -11.20 -7.74
C ALA A 2 -13.58 -10.40 -8.06
N GLY A 3 -13.55 -9.15 -7.64
CA GLY A 3 -12.35 -8.35 -7.71
C GLY A 3 -11.31 -8.85 -6.72
N GLN A 4 -10.20 -8.16 -6.66
CA GLN A 4 -9.16 -8.50 -5.70
C GLN A 4 -9.64 -8.19 -4.28
N ARG A 5 -9.29 -9.05 -3.35
CA ARG A 5 -9.65 -8.85 -1.95
C ARG A 5 -8.75 -7.76 -1.34
N PRO A 6 -9.25 -7.04 -0.33
CA PRO A 6 -8.45 -5.98 0.30
C PRO A 6 -7.08 -6.44 0.78
N ASP A 7 -6.97 -7.66 1.32
CA ASP A 7 -5.67 -8.15 1.79
C ASP A 7 -4.69 -8.35 0.64
N GLN A 8 -5.17 -8.79 -0.52
CA GLN A 8 -4.32 -8.94 -1.70
C GLN A 8 -3.87 -7.57 -2.22
N ILE A 9 -4.80 -6.62 -2.28
CA ILE A 9 -4.47 -5.26 -2.70
C ILE A 9 -3.46 -4.64 -1.75
N ALA A 10 -3.65 -4.83 -0.43
CA ALA A 10 -2.74 -4.29 0.56
C ALA A 10 -1.32 -4.81 0.36
N ARG A 11 -1.18 -6.11 0.09
CA ARG A 11 0.14 -6.71 -0.16
C ARG A 11 0.77 -6.18 -1.45
N ARG A 12 -0.03 -5.98 -2.48
CA ARG A 12 0.46 -5.40 -3.74
C ARG A 12 0.95 -3.97 -3.53
N VAL A 13 0.20 -3.18 -2.77
CA VAL A 13 0.56 -1.80 -2.47
C VAL A 13 1.88 -1.75 -1.69
N VAL A 14 2.00 -2.56 -0.66
CA VAL A 14 3.21 -2.62 0.16
C VAL A 14 4.42 -3.00 -0.70
N ARG A 15 4.26 -4.00 -1.55
CA ARG A 15 5.35 -4.45 -2.43
C ARG A 15 5.72 -3.38 -3.45
N ASP A 16 4.72 -2.69 -4.01
CA ASP A 16 4.96 -1.63 -4.99
C ASP A 16 5.75 -0.48 -4.36
N ILE A 17 5.37 -0.07 -3.15
CA ILE A 17 6.09 1.00 -2.46
C ILE A 17 7.51 0.57 -2.14
N MET A 18 7.69 -0.68 -1.73
CA MET A 18 9.03 -1.21 -1.45
C MET A 18 9.94 -1.09 -2.68
N ILE A 19 9.43 -1.47 -3.84
CA ILE A 19 10.18 -1.40 -5.10
C ILE A 19 10.43 0.06 -5.47
N TYR A 20 9.40 0.89 -5.39
CA TYR A 20 9.49 2.30 -5.78
C TYR A 20 10.51 3.06 -4.93
N THR A 21 10.51 2.81 -3.62
CA THR A 21 11.40 3.50 -2.68
C THR A 21 12.73 2.79 -2.51
N ARG A 22 12.89 1.61 -3.08
CA ARG A 22 14.06 0.75 -2.92
C ARG A 22 14.35 0.45 -1.45
N GLY A 23 13.27 0.37 -0.66
CA GLY A 23 13.36 0.07 0.77
C GLY A 23 13.85 1.21 1.64
N ILE A 24 14.01 2.41 1.09
CA ILE A 24 14.47 3.58 1.85
C ILE A 24 13.41 3.94 2.89
N LYS A 25 13.86 4.11 4.14
CA LYS A 25 12.96 4.44 5.25
C LYS A 25 12.45 5.87 5.15
N MET A 26 11.27 6.09 5.72
CA MET A 26 10.65 7.42 5.85
C MET A 26 10.37 8.10 4.50
N ARG A 27 10.21 7.32 3.46
CA ARG A 27 9.92 7.84 2.14
C ARG A 27 8.42 7.81 1.89
N TRP A 28 7.83 8.98 1.70
CA TRP A 28 6.39 9.11 1.45
C TRP A 28 6.10 9.00 -0.03
N VAL A 29 5.07 8.25 -0.37
CA VAL A 29 4.67 7.99 -1.76
C VAL A 29 3.21 8.39 -1.92
N PRO A 30 2.87 9.17 -2.98
CA PRO A 30 1.46 9.53 -3.21
C PRO A 30 0.63 8.29 -3.55
N LEU A 31 -0.54 8.18 -2.93
CA LEU A 31 -1.46 7.09 -3.23
C LEU A 31 -1.82 7.07 -4.71
N GLU A 32 -2.02 8.24 -5.31
CA GLU A 32 -2.39 8.34 -6.73
C GLU A 32 -1.38 7.63 -7.61
N THR A 33 -0.10 7.78 -7.32
CA THR A 33 0.96 7.13 -8.09
C THR A 33 0.87 5.63 -7.98
N VAL A 34 0.67 5.11 -6.77
CA VAL A 34 0.55 3.67 -6.53
C VAL A 34 -0.69 3.12 -7.21
N ALA A 35 -1.81 3.80 -7.05
CA ALA A 35 -3.07 3.37 -7.64
C ALA A 35 -2.98 3.29 -9.17
N ARG A 36 -2.29 4.26 -9.77
CA ARG A 36 -2.12 4.29 -11.23
C ARG A 36 -1.25 3.13 -11.70
N ARG A 37 -0.12 2.89 -11.03
CA ARG A 37 0.78 1.79 -11.41
C ARG A 37 0.11 0.43 -11.27
N LEU A 38 -0.70 0.25 -10.23
CA LEU A 38 -1.35 -1.03 -9.97
C LEU A 38 -2.73 -1.14 -10.61
N GLU A 39 -3.17 -0.08 -11.29
CA GLU A 39 -4.48 -0.02 -11.95
C GLU A 39 -5.61 -0.31 -10.97
N LEU A 40 -5.56 0.34 -9.80
CA LEU A 40 -6.57 0.16 -8.77
C LEU A 40 -7.78 1.03 -9.09
N ASN A 41 -8.74 0.45 -9.78
CA ASN A 41 -9.92 1.18 -10.28
C ASN A 41 -11.09 1.20 -9.29
N ASP A 42 -11.08 0.32 -8.31
CA ASP A 42 -12.14 0.25 -7.31
C ASP A 42 -11.72 1.03 -6.07
N THR A 43 -12.27 2.25 -5.94
CA THR A 43 -11.94 3.14 -4.83
C THR A 43 -12.29 2.53 -3.48
N GLY A 44 -13.45 1.85 -3.39
CA GLY A 44 -13.87 1.22 -2.14
C GLY A 44 -12.92 0.11 -1.71
N ALA A 45 -12.52 -0.74 -2.63
CA ALA A 45 -11.59 -1.82 -2.34
C ALA A 45 -10.21 -1.28 -1.97
N THR A 46 -9.78 -0.20 -2.64
CA THR A 46 -8.51 0.44 -2.35
C THR A 46 -8.51 1.03 -0.94
N GLN A 47 -9.58 1.74 -0.57
CA GLN A 47 -9.69 2.30 0.77
C GLN A 47 -9.69 1.22 1.84
N ALA A 48 -10.42 0.13 1.61
CA ALA A 48 -10.44 -0.99 2.54
C ALA A 48 -9.05 -1.60 2.70
N ALA A 49 -8.31 -1.71 1.59
CA ALA A 49 -6.95 -2.26 1.61
C ALA A 49 -6.00 -1.36 2.40
N LEU A 50 -6.13 -0.03 2.23
CA LEU A 50 -5.29 0.90 2.98
C LEU A 50 -5.58 0.84 4.47
N MET A 51 -6.87 0.74 4.85
CA MET A 51 -7.24 0.61 6.24
C MET A 51 -6.70 -0.69 6.84
N LEU A 52 -6.76 -1.77 6.08
CA LEU A 52 -6.24 -3.05 6.52
C LEU A 52 -4.73 -2.97 6.73
N ALA A 53 -4.01 -2.39 5.78
CA ALA A 53 -2.55 -2.27 5.87
C ALA A 53 -2.14 -1.37 7.02
N GLU A 54 -2.87 -0.28 7.25
CA GLU A 54 -2.60 0.62 8.36
C GLU A 54 -2.85 -0.06 9.70
N THR A 55 -3.96 -0.78 9.82
CA THR A 55 -4.31 -1.52 11.02
C THR A 55 -3.29 -2.62 11.31
N ALA A 56 -2.80 -3.28 10.26
CA ALA A 56 -1.78 -4.32 10.40
C ALA A 56 -0.41 -3.76 10.73
N GLY A 57 -0.24 -2.43 10.65
CA GLY A 57 1.02 -1.79 10.94
C GLY A 57 2.00 -1.81 9.78
N TRP A 58 1.53 -2.07 8.55
CA TRP A 58 2.40 -2.13 7.38
C TRP A 58 2.64 -0.77 6.74
N LEU A 59 1.67 0.14 6.88
CA LEU A 59 1.72 1.47 6.28
C LEU A 59 1.31 2.52 7.30
N THR A 60 1.86 3.73 7.11
CA THR A 60 1.31 4.94 7.73
C THR A 60 0.65 5.74 6.60
N VAL A 61 -0.56 6.18 6.84
CA VAL A 61 -1.32 6.95 5.86
C VAL A 61 -1.50 8.37 6.39
N LYS A 62 -1.16 9.36 5.57
CA LYS A 62 -1.30 10.76 5.93
C LYS A 62 -2.31 11.42 5.01
N ASP A 63 -3.36 12.00 5.61
CA ASP A 63 -4.42 12.73 4.90
C ASP A 63 -5.10 11.89 3.82
N GLY A 64 -5.03 10.56 3.93
CA GLY A 64 -5.61 9.66 2.95
C GLY A 64 -4.93 9.68 1.59
N GLU A 65 -3.81 10.40 1.45
CA GLU A 65 -3.17 10.62 0.15
C GLU A 65 -1.72 10.19 0.09
N SER A 66 -1.02 10.17 1.21
CA SER A 66 0.40 9.83 1.23
C SER A 66 0.63 8.57 2.05
N LEU A 67 1.48 7.70 1.54
CA LEU A 67 1.75 6.39 2.14
C LEU A 67 3.23 6.27 2.47
N CYS A 68 3.52 5.67 3.62
CA CYS A 68 4.89 5.41 4.03
C CYS A 68 4.96 4.00 4.62
N LEU A 69 5.90 3.19 4.14
CA LEU A 69 6.10 1.86 4.69
C LEU A 69 6.68 1.93 6.10
N THR A 70 6.17 1.05 6.96
CA THR A 70 6.77 0.81 8.27
C THR A 70 7.81 -0.30 8.15
N ASP A 71 8.52 -0.58 9.25
CA ASP A 71 9.45 -1.71 9.28
C ASP A 71 8.72 -3.02 9.02
N ALA A 72 7.54 -3.18 9.62
CA ALA A 72 6.73 -4.38 9.39
C ALA A 72 6.30 -4.49 7.93
N GLY A 73 5.96 -3.36 7.31
CA GLY A 73 5.59 -3.35 5.90
C GLY A 73 6.74 -3.77 5.00
N ARG A 74 7.95 -3.31 5.30
CA ARG A 74 9.13 -3.73 4.53
C ARG A 74 9.39 -5.23 4.66
N GLN A 75 9.19 -5.79 5.85
CA GLN A 75 9.34 -7.24 6.04
C GLN A 75 8.33 -8.03 5.24
N ILE A 76 7.08 -7.59 5.23
CA ILE A 76 6.03 -8.24 4.45
C ILE A 76 6.34 -8.18 2.95
N ALA A 77 6.86 -7.06 2.49
CA ALA A 77 7.15 -6.87 1.07
C ALA A 77 8.29 -7.77 0.56
N THR A 78 9.17 -8.20 1.44
CA THR A 78 10.33 -9.02 1.05
C THR A 78 10.12 -10.51 1.21
N ARG A 79 8.96 -10.93 1.68
CA ARG A 79 8.66 -12.36 1.84
C ARG A 79 8.29 -13.04 0.55
#